data_9fe974b41c294b3133350afb7979c243
#
_entry.id   9fe974b41c294b3133350afb7979c243
#
_cell.length_a   1.000
_cell.length_b   1.000
_cell.length_c   1.000
_cell.angle_alpha   90.00
_cell.angle_beta   90.00
_cell.angle_gamma   90.00
#
_symmetry.space_group_name_H-M   'P 1'
#
loop_
_entity.id
_entity.type
_entity.pdbx_description
1 polymer ?
#
loop_
_entity_poly.entity_id
_entity_poly.type
_entity_poly.pdbx_seq_one_letter_code
_entity_poly.pdbx_strand_id
1 'polypeptide(L)'
;MSIKSFSTAVFFAATSALAAPTFADTITLDLWSRADRSGPLRAGNIVTAAEQLNRMFEAAGSDTRVEINLVETNNKGFDADALALLKAHSIGETPDIAVAAHEWIGSFVEAGLAANLEEHIEASPWFYADMIPELWTSVMYKGERYGIPQDSEIRMFFVNNDILRDAGYDQNFIDELPGRVDRGEFTMYDWCDLAADTVKKGAAKIGWVHRPNVGPDFQMAMASFGIEIYNAEEAKLQITKSGLTKYYGWLKYCVDNGSLPADMTTFSWDSTHAAFRGGDALGKFHGIWNVGAQMEAFGLTGSKDYFDKLTWIHSPAAENGGEPKNLSHPIVYIVGETEHKDLAALLVAMASMPVPNTAHAVGTNHTPITYGQVSMPEFQEKGWALVAGTPLLARAEFMPNHAKIGQYNAITYTGVQAVETGEMTPEEAVDMVLEELEIELGDDVIILD
;
A
#
# COMPACT_ATOMS: atom_id res chain seq x y z
N MET A 1 0.87 88.57 33.48
CA MET A 1 1.30 87.18 33.78
C MET A 1 0.23 86.25 33.19
N SER A 2 0.58 85.66 32.09
CA SER A 2 -0.36 84.88 31.22
C SER A 2 -0.26 83.41 31.57
N ILE A 3 -1.39 82.82 31.85
CA ILE A 3 -1.51 81.33 32.08
C ILE A 3 -1.99 80.74 30.78
N LYS A 4 -1.13 79.94 30.13
CA LYS A 4 -1.50 79.16 28.93
C LYS A 4 -2.20 77.86 29.38
N SER A 5 -3.41 77.65 28.94
CA SER A 5 -4.13 76.39 29.04
C SER A 5 -3.61 75.38 28.02
N PHE A 6 -3.22 74.19 28.48
CA PHE A 6 -2.96 73.02 27.66
C PHE A 6 -4.22 72.20 27.47
N SER A 7 -4.72 72.12 26.23
CA SER A 7 -5.77 71.17 25.87
C SER A 7 -5.15 69.83 25.51
N THR A 8 -5.46 68.82 26.30
CA THR A 8 -5.08 67.45 26.01
C THR A 8 -6.15 66.80 25.09
N ALA A 9 -5.78 66.56 23.86
CA ALA A 9 -6.62 65.82 22.93
C ALA A 9 -6.45 64.31 23.23
N VAL A 10 -7.53 63.64 23.67
CA VAL A 10 -7.62 62.19 23.83
C VAL A 10 -7.96 61.59 22.47
N PHE A 11 -7.03 60.89 21.86
CA PHE A 11 -7.30 60.03 20.69
C PHE A 11 -7.94 58.75 21.15
N PHE A 12 -9.21 58.53 20.86
CA PHE A 12 -9.85 57.22 20.88
C PHE A 12 -9.38 56.45 19.64
N ALA A 13 -8.49 55.50 19.82
CA ALA A 13 -8.21 54.49 18.83
C ALA A 13 -9.37 53.46 18.88
N ALA A 14 -10.28 53.53 17.91
CA ALA A 14 -11.25 52.50 17.68
C ALA A 14 -10.51 51.28 17.09
N THR A 15 -10.20 50.29 17.91
CA THR A 15 -9.82 48.94 17.49
C THR A 15 -11.07 48.30 16.93
N SER A 16 -11.25 48.34 15.61
CA SER A 16 -12.17 47.46 14.91
C SER A 16 -11.62 46.03 15.04
N ALA A 17 -12.15 45.30 16.00
CA ALA A 17 -12.00 43.85 16.02
C ALA A 17 -12.67 43.35 14.74
N LEU A 18 -11.86 42.89 13.79
CA LEU A 18 -12.37 42.09 12.68
C LEU A 18 -12.97 40.84 13.32
N ALA A 19 -14.30 40.79 13.41
CA ALA A 19 -14.98 39.57 13.77
C ALA A 19 -14.62 38.53 12.70
N ALA A 20 -14.12 37.39 13.12
CA ALA A 20 -13.95 36.27 12.23
C ALA A 20 -15.35 35.97 11.62
N PRO A 21 -15.43 35.68 10.31
CA PRO A 21 -16.69 35.34 9.69
C PRO A 21 -17.28 34.12 10.45
N THR A 22 -18.47 34.27 11.00
CA THR A 22 -19.25 33.15 11.51
C THR A 22 -19.97 32.54 10.32
N PHE A 23 -19.56 31.33 9.93
CA PHE A 23 -20.28 30.57 8.93
C PHE A 23 -21.61 30.09 9.57
N ALA A 24 -22.70 30.17 8.80
CA ALA A 24 -24.03 29.82 9.33
C ALA A 24 -24.19 28.31 9.45
N ASP A 25 -23.58 27.53 8.53
CA ASP A 25 -23.65 26.07 8.52
C ASP A 25 -22.23 25.48 8.33
N THR A 26 -21.67 24.92 9.41
CA THR A 26 -20.45 24.15 9.34
C THR A 26 -20.78 22.66 9.33
N ILE A 27 -20.36 21.96 8.27
CA ILE A 27 -20.47 20.51 8.13
C ILE A 27 -19.11 19.93 8.48
N THR A 28 -19.05 19.10 9.50
CA THR A 28 -17.82 18.40 9.89
C THR A 28 -17.85 16.97 9.40
N LEU A 29 -16.82 16.56 8.66
CA LEU A 29 -16.66 15.18 8.18
C LEU A 29 -15.53 14.49 8.94
N ASP A 30 -15.79 13.28 9.40
CA ASP A 30 -14.80 12.41 10.03
C ASP A 30 -13.98 11.69 8.96
N LEU A 31 -12.67 11.94 8.96
CA LEU A 31 -11.70 11.29 8.08
C LEU A 31 -10.78 10.39 8.89
N TRP A 32 -10.82 9.08 8.64
CA TRP A 32 -9.88 8.14 9.22
C TRP A 32 -8.76 7.82 8.23
N SER A 33 -7.53 8.09 8.63
CA SER A 33 -6.36 7.83 7.81
C SER A 33 -5.19 7.33 8.65
N ARG A 34 -4.35 6.51 8.04
CA ARG A 34 -3.14 6.05 8.67
C ARG A 34 -2.14 7.20 8.82
N ALA A 35 -1.60 7.37 10.03
CA ALA A 35 -0.43 8.21 10.27
C ALA A 35 0.80 7.52 9.67
N ASP A 36 1.39 8.09 8.64
CA ASP A 36 2.65 7.61 8.07
C ASP A 36 3.82 8.53 8.42
N ARG A 37 5.05 8.06 8.14
CA ARG A 37 6.27 8.83 8.45
C ARG A 37 6.41 10.11 7.64
N SER A 38 5.67 10.24 6.57
CA SER A 38 5.66 11.38 5.67
C SER A 38 4.68 12.47 6.13
N GLY A 39 4.08 12.32 7.30
CA GLY A 39 3.04 13.18 7.82
C GLY A 39 1.66 12.84 7.24
N PRO A 40 0.69 13.74 7.30
CA PRO A 40 -0.70 13.45 6.93
C PRO A 40 -0.92 13.46 5.40
N LEU A 41 0.03 12.98 4.61
CA LEU A 41 -0.03 13.05 3.14
C LEU A 41 -1.21 12.25 2.58
N ARG A 42 -1.55 11.10 3.19
CA ARG A 42 -2.72 10.32 2.78
C ARG A 42 -4.04 11.06 3.02
N ALA A 43 -4.16 11.76 4.15
CA ALA A 43 -5.31 12.60 4.47
C ALA A 43 -5.25 13.97 3.77
N GLY A 44 -4.05 14.46 3.46
CA GLY A 44 -3.80 15.81 2.97
C GLY A 44 -4.56 16.16 1.68
N ASN A 45 -4.79 15.19 0.81
CA ASN A 45 -5.57 15.38 -0.40
C ASN A 45 -7.03 15.74 -0.09
N ILE A 46 -7.64 15.08 0.90
CA ILE A 46 -9.02 15.37 1.33
C ILE A 46 -9.09 16.73 2.01
N VAL A 47 -8.12 17.05 2.87
CA VAL A 47 -8.04 18.39 3.52
C VAL A 47 -7.92 19.48 2.46
N THR A 48 -7.04 19.29 1.47
CA THR A 48 -6.88 20.24 0.34
C THR A 48 -8.17 20.37 -0.47
N ALA A 49 -8.88 19.27 -0.72
CA ALA A 49 -10.16 19.27 -1.41
C ALA A 49 -11.23 20.07 -0.63
N ALA A 50 -11.31 19.88 0.69
CA ALA A 50 -12.22 20.64 1.55
C ALA A 50 -11.91 22.15 1.54
N GLU A 51 -10.63 22.52 1.60
CA GLU A 51 -10.21 23.92 1.48
C GLU A 51 -10.57 24.53 0.11
N GLN A 52 -10.42 23.76 -0.97
CA GLN A 52 -10.82 24.22 -2.32
C GLN A 52 -12.33 24.38 -2.40
N LEU A 53 -13.11 23.44 -1.88
CA LEU A 53 -14.57 23.52 -1.85
C LEU A 53 -15.03 24.73 -1.03
N ASN A 54 -14.43 24.99 0.12
CA ASN A 54 -14.74 26.17 0.94
C ASN A 54 -14.49 27.49 0.19
N ARG A 55 -13.40 27.58 -0.61
CA ARG A 55 -13.15 28.74 -1.48
C ARG A 55 -14.22 28.90 -2.57
N MET A 56 -14.73 27.79 -3.09
CA MET A 56 -15.82 27.80 -4.08
C MET A 56 -17.13 28.27 -3.44
N PHE A 57 -17.46 27.82 -2.24
CA PHE A 57 -18.62 28.27 -1.48
C PHE A 57 -18.55 29.77 -1.19
N GLU A 58 -17.42 30.26 -0.71
CA GLU A 58 -17.20 31.68 -0.47
C GLU A 58 -17.37 32.51 -1.77
N ALA A 59 -16.80 32.06 -2.88
CA ALA A 59 -16.92 32.73 -4.18
C ALA A 59 -18.37 32.71 -4.70
N ALA A 60 -19.15 31.72 -4.35
CA ALA A 60 -20.57 31.62 -4.67
C ALA A 60 -21.49 32.39 -3.70
N GLY A 61 -20.92 32.99 -2.65
CA GLY A 61 -21.68 33.71 -1.61
C GLY A 61 -22.46 32.79 -0.67
N SER A 62 -22.01 31.53 -0.52
CA SER A 62 -22.58 30.59 0.44
C SER A 62 -21.93 30.78 1.82
N ASP A 63 -22.73 30.68 2.86
CA ASP A 63 -22.28 30.66 4.25
C ASP A 63 -21.89 29.27 4.75
N THR A 64 -21.91 28.27 3.87
CA THR A 64 -21.55 26.87 4.18
C THR A 64 -20.04 26.72 4.26
N ARG A 65 -19.60 25.95 5.26
CA ARG A 65 -18.18 25.56 5.43
C ARG A 65 -18.08 24.07 5.72
N VAL A 66 -17.06 23.43 5.11
CA VAL A 66 -16.70 22.04 5.37
C VAL A 66 -15.44 22.01 6.23
N GLU A 67 -15.47 21.28 7.32
CA GLU A 67 -14.33 21.02 8.19
C GLU A 67 -14.03 19.51 8.24
N ILE A 68 -12.75 19.16 8.28
CA ILE A 68 -12.30 17.76 8.38
C ILE A 68 -11.82 17.49 9.80
N ASN A 69 -12.49 16.56 10.47
CA ASN A 69 -12.02 15.98 11.72
C ASN A 69 -11.13 14.77 11.39
N LEU A 70 -9.81 14.98 11.37
CA LEU A 70 -8.86 13.92 11.05
C LEU A 70 -8.59 13.04 12.27
N VAL A 71 -8.88 11.75 12.13
CA VAL A 71 -8.51 10.70 13.06
C VAL A 71 -7.35 9.91 12.47
N GLU A 72 -6.15 10.13 13.00
CA GLU A 72 -4.97 9.38 12.57
C GLU A 72 -4.90 8.03 13.29
N THR A 73 -4.89 6.94 12.50
CA THR A 73 -4.69 5.59 13.02
C THR A 73 -3.20 5.25 13.06
N ASN A 74 -2.77 4.54 14.08
CA ASN A 74 -1.38 4.13 14.25
C ASN A 74 -1.27 2.62 14.58
N ASN A 75 -2.10 1.82 13.93
CA ASN A 75 -2.13 0.38 14.09
C ASN A 75 -0.96 -0.30 13.33
N LYS A 76 -0.80 -1.61 13.56
CA LYS A 76 0.32 -2.37 12.98
C LYS A 76 0.03 -2.84 11.53
N GLY A 77 -0.44 -1.96 10.64
CA GLY A 77 -0.70 -2.27 9.24
C GLY A 77 -2.16 -1.98 8.84
N PHE A 78 -2.43 -2.04 7.54
CA PHE A 78 -3.77 -1.78 7.00
C PHE A 78 -4.80 -2.82 7.43
N ASP A 79 -4.40 -4.09 7.65
CA ASP A 79 -5.31 -5.10 8.18
C ASP A 79 -5.84 -4.73 9.57
N ALA A 80 -4.95 -4.23 10.45
CA ALA A 80 -5.35 -3.79 11.79
C ALA A 80 -6.20 -2.51 11.74
N ASP A 81 -5.95 -1.62 10.78
CA ASP A 81 -6.78 -0.43 10.54
C ASP A 81 -8.17 -0.82 10.01
N ALA A 82 -8.26 -1.79 9.09
CA ALA A 82 -9.53 -2.30 8.58
C ALA A 82 -10.39 -2.94 9.67
N LEU A 83 -9.78 -3.75 10.54
CA LEU A 83 -10.49 -4.33 11.69
C LEU A 83 -10.95 -3.25 12.68
N ALA A 84 -10.17 -2.18 12.88
CA ALA A 84 -10.58 -1.04 13.71
C ALA A 84 -11.77 -0.29 13.10
N LEU A 85 -11.80 -0.09 11.78
CA LEU A 85 -12.92 0.50 11.05
C LEU A 85 -14.21 -0.33 11.20
N LEU A 86 -14.13 -1.64 10.98
CA LEU A 86 -15.27 -2.55 11.16
C LEU A 86 -15.79 -2.52 12.59
N LYS A 87 -14.89 -2.46 13.56
CA LYS A 87 -15.27 -2.36 14.98
C LYS A 87 -15.95 -1.02 15.29
N ALA A 88 -15.41 0.10 14.81
CA ALA A 88 -16.02 1.41 14.99
C ALA A 88 -17.42 1.45 14.36
N HIS A 89 -17.55 0.95 13.13
CA HIS A 89 -18.85 0.84 12.46
C HIS A 89 -19.86 0.03 13.29
N SER A 90 -19.44 -1.11 13.87
CA SER A 90 -20.32 -1.99 14.66
C SER A 90 -20.92 -1.34 15.92
N ILE A 91 -20.32 -0.24 16.38
CA ILE A 91 -20.81 0.55 17.53
C ILE A 91 -21.42 1.90 17.12
N GLY A 92 -21.64 2.13 15.82
CA GLY A 92 -22.26 3.34 15.28
C GLY A 92 -21.30 4.51 15.07
N GLU A 93 -19.98 4.28 15.05
CA GLU A 93 -18.93 5.29 14.81
C GLU A 93 -18.34 5.12 13.40
N THR A 94 -19.20 5.14 12.37
CA THR A 94 -18.76 5.06 10.97
C THR A 94 -18.16 6.38 10.53
N PRO A 95 -16.89 6.45 10.07
CA PRO A 95 -16.33 7.67 9.51
C PRO A 95 -16.98 8.01 8.15
N ASP A 96 -17.02 9.30 7.80
CA ASP A 96 -17.51 9.75 6.49
C ASP A 96 -16.55 9.34 5.36
N ILE A 97 -15.24 9.38 5.64
CA ILE A 97 -14.18 8.96 4.71
C ILE A 97 -13.17 8.13 5.49
N ALA A 98 -12.75 7.01 4.91
CA ALA A 98 -11.63 6.23 5.41
C ALA A 98 -10.61 5.97 4.29
N VAL A 99 -9.32 5.90 4.67
CA VAL A 99 -8.25 5.45 3.79
C VAL A 99 -7.89 4.02 4.18
N ALA A 100 -8.07 3.08 3.26
CA ALA A 100 -7.93 1.65 3.53
C ALA A 100 -7.25 0.89 2.38
N ALA A 101 -6.77 -0.31 2.65
CA ALA A 101 -6.34 -1.22 1.62
C ALA A 101 -7.55 -1.79 0.87
N HIS A 102 -7.44 -1.90 -0.45
CA HIS A 102 -8.58 -2.18 -1.33
C HIS A 102 -9.21 -3.55 -1.09
N GLU A 103 -8.45 -4.57 -0.73
CA GLU A 103 -8.95 -5.94 -0.53
C GLU A 103 -9.99 -6.05 0.59
N TRP A 104 -10.06 -5.07 1.47
CA TRP A 104 -11.05 -5.04 2.55
C TRP A 104 -12.42 -4.52 2.12
N ILE A 105 -12.57 -4.03 0.89
CA ILE A 105 -13.84 -3.50 0.36
C ILE A 105 -14.98 -4.51 0.53
N GLY A 106 -14.75 -5.78 0.20
CA GLY A 106 -15.78 -6.80 0.38
C GLY A 106 -16.29 -6.91 1.82
N SER A 107 -15.38 -6.87 2.80
CA SER A 107 -15.75 -6.88 4.22
C SER A 107 -16.50 -5.61 4.64
N PHE A 108 -16.10 -4.44 4.12
CA PHE A 108 -16.77 -3.18 4.43
C PHE A 108 -18.18 -3.09 3.84
N VAL A 109 -18.37 -3.61 2.63
CA VAL A 109 -19.68 -3.67 1.97
C VAL A 109 -20.62 -4.64 2.68
N GLU A 110 -20.16 -5.84 3.01
CA GLU A 110 -20.99 -6.83 3.73
C GLU A 110 -21.35 -6.35 5.14
N ALA A 111 -20.52 -5.53 5.76
CA ALA A 111 -20.84 -4.90 7.04
C ALA A 111 -21.80 -3.70 6.92
N GLY A 112 -22.02 -3.16 5.71
CA GLY A 112 -22.80 -1.94 5.48
C GLY A 112 -22.04 -0.64 5.81
N LEU A 113 -20.69 -0.72 5.90
CA LEU A 113 -19.85 0.45 6.18
C LEU A 113 -19.62 1.29 4.92
N ALA A 114 -19.29 0.63 3.79
CA ALA A 114 -18.93 1.30 2.54
C ALA A 114 -20.13 1.64 1.68
N ALA A 115 -20.24 2.89 1.24
CA ALA A 115 -21.27 3.36 0.32
C ALA A 115 -20.98 2.91 -1.13
N ASN A 116 -22.03 2.60 -1.87
CA ASN A 116 -21.95 2.41 -3.32
C ASN A 116 -21.72 3.76 -4.01
N LEU A 117 -20.73 3.82 -4.90
CA LEU A 117 -20.31 5.06 -5.56
C LEU A 117 -20.70 5.14 -7.04
N GLU A 118 -21.41 4.15 -7.60
CA GLU A 118 -21.76 4.15 -9.04
C GLU A 118 -22.48 5.42 -9.46
N GLU A 119 -23.55 5.81 -8.76
CA GLU A 119 -24.33 7.00 -9.10
C GLU A 119 -23.47 8.29 -9.02
N HIS A 120 -22.56 8.40 -8.04
CA HIS A 120 -21.68 9.55 -7.90
C HIS A 120 -20.63 9.62 -9.02
N ILE A 121 -20.07 8.48 -9.41
CA ILE A 121 -19.08 8.38 -10.49
C ILE A 121 -19.75 8.70 -11.83
N GLU A 122 -20.93 8.15 -12.09
CA GLU A 122 -21.71 8.40 -13.32
C GLU A 122 -22.20 9.84 -13.42
N ALA A 123 -22.59 10.46 -12.30
CA ALA A 123 -23.03 11.85 -12.26
C ALA A 123 -21.90 12.85 -12.51
N SER A 124 -20.65 12.47 -12.23
CA SER A 124 -19.48 13.36 -12.30
C SER A 124 -18.27 12.73 -13.00
N PRO A 125 -18.44 12.18 -14.23
CA PRO A 125 -17.40 11.39 -14.90
C PRO A 125 -16.12 12.17 -15.25
N TRP A 126 -16.21 13.49 -15.31
CA TRP A 126 -15.05 14.36 -15.63
C TRP A 126 -13.95 14.31 -14.56
N PHE A 127 -14.29 14.03 -13.28
CA PHE A 127 -13.26 13.86 -12.23
C PHE A 127 -12.36 12.66 -12.49
N TYR A 128 -12.87 11.66 -13.18
CA TYR A 128 -12.24 10.35 -13.35
C TYR A 128 -11.82 10.05 -14.79
N ALA A 129 -12.00 11.04 -15.70
CA ALA A 129 -11.77 10.84 -17.13
C ALA A 129 -10.32 10.47 -17.49
N ASP A 130 -9.36 10.80 -16.65
CA ASP A 130 -7.95 10.53 -16.84
C ASP A 130 -7.42 9.38 -15.95
N MET A 131 -8.29 8.73 -15.19
CA MET A 131 -7.91 7.62 -14.31
C MET A 131 -7.46 6.41 -15.12
N ILE A 132 -6.42 5.74 -14.63
CA ILE A 132 -5.90 4.50 -15.21
C ILE A 132 -6.99 3.42 -15.08
N PRO A 133 -7.53 2.89 -16.20
CA PRO A 133 -8.72 2.02 -16.18
C PRO A 133 -8.54 0.75 -15.34
N GLU A 134 -7.35 0.18 -15.33
CA GLU A 134 -7.03 -1.05 -14.61
C GLU A 134 -7.24 -0.91 -13.10
N LEU A 135 -7.06 0.30 -12.56
CA LEU A 135 -7.23 0.55 -11.13
C LEU A 135 -8.69 0.41 -10.67
N TRP A 136 -9.66 0.57 -11.56
CA TRP A 136 -11.06 0.35 -11.19
C TRP A 136 -11.34 -1.07 -10.72
N THR A 137 -10.58 -2.06 -11.22
CA THR A 137 -10.71 -3.46 -10.76
C THR A 137 -10.47 -3.59 -9.26
N SER A 138 -9.56 -2.78 -8.69
CA SER A 138 -9.24 -2.82 -7.26
C SER A 138 -10.36 -2.33 -6.34
N VAL A 139 -11.36 -1.63 -6.86
CA VAL A 139 -12.48 -1.07 -6.08
C VAL A 139 -13.83 -1.71 -6.41
N MET A 140 -13.83 -2.72 -7.27
CA MET A 140 -15.04 -3.45 -7.65
C MET A 140 -15.39 -4.52 -6.60
N TYR A 141 -16.67 -4.60 -6.25
CA TYR A 141 -17.22 -5.70 -5.48
C TYR A 141 -18.62 -6.03 -6.00
N LYS A 142 -18.87 -7.29 -6.34
CA LYS A 142 -20.16 -7.74 -6.93
C LYS A 142 -20.64 -6.91 -8.14
N GLY A 143 -19.66 -6.40 -8.94
CA GLY A 143 -19.94 -5.66 -10.16
C GLY A 143 -20.16 -4.15 -10.00
N GLU A 144 -20.04 -3.60 -8.80
CA GLU A 144 -20.20 -2.18 -8.48
C GLU A 144 -18.96 -1.63 -7.74
N ARG A 145 -18.74 -0.29 -7.82
CA ARG A 145 -17.59 0.39 -7.22
C ARG A 145 -17.91 0.95 -5.85
N TYR A 146 -17.07 0.61 -4.86
CA TYR A 146 -17.23 1.00 -3.45
C TYR A 146 -16.05 1.80 -2.91
N GLY A 147 -15.18 2.27 -3.77
CA GLY A 147 -14.03 3.09 -3.41
C GLY A 147 -13.50 3.85 -4.60
N ILE A 148 -12.58 4.76 -4.33
CA ILE A 148 -11.81 5.48 -5.34
C ILE A 148 -10.33 5.23 -5.05
N PRO A 149 -9.51 4.77 -6.03
CA PRO A 149 -8.08 4.60 -5.82
C PRO A 149 -7.41 5.90 -5.36
N GLN A 150 -6.59 5.81 -4.32
CA GLN A 150 -5.72 6.91 -3.88
C GLN A 150 -4.34 6.79 -4.52
N ASP A 151 -3.85 5.58 -4.59
CA ASP A 151 -2.56 5.23 -5.19
C ASP A 151 -2.59 3.80 -5.73
N SER A 152 -1.48 3.41 -6.34
CA SER A 152 -1.16 2.03 -6.65
C SER A 152 0.22 1.72 -6.09
N GLU A 153 0.40 0.55 -5.52
CA GLU A 153 1.66 0.12 -4.96
C GLU A 153 2.34 -0.89 -5.86
N ILE A 154 3.66 -0.79 -6.00
CA ILE A 154 4.47 -1.79 -6.69
C ILE A 154 5.30 -2.52 -5.64
N ARG A 155 5.22 -3.84 -5.65
CA ARG A 155 6.05 -4.71 -4.80
C ARG A 155 7.14 -5.35 -5.63
N MET A 156 8.28 -5.59 -5.00
CA MET A 156 9.46 -6.14 -5.67
C MET A 156 10.44 -6.71 -4.64
N PHE A 157 11.42 -7.45 -5.12
CA PHE A 157 12.63 -7.68 -4.36
C PHE A 157 13.60 -6.53 -4.58
N PHE A 158 14.04 -5.91 -3.49
CA PHE A 158 15.20 -5.03 -3.47
C PHE A 158 16.46 -5.86 -3.25
N VAL A 159 17.48 -5.65 -4.07
CA VAL A 159 18.75 -6.37 -4.01
C VAL A 159 19.89 -5.38 -3.77
N ASN A 160 20.73 -5.63 -2.77
CA ASN A 160 21.88 -4.77 -2.45
C ASN A 160 23.08 -5.15 -3.32
N ASN A 161 23.42 -4.29 -4.27
CA ASN A 161 24.49 -4.51 -5.24
C ASN A 161 25.89 -4.56 -4.62
N ASP A 162 26.12 -3.82 -3.52
CA ASP A 162 27.41 -3.86 -2.86
C ASP A 162 27.66 -5.23 -2.22
N ILE A 163 26.63 -5.84 -1.61
CA ILE A 163 26.75 -7.21 -1.09
C ILE A 163 27.05 -8.19 -2.21
N LEU A 164 26.43 -8.05 -3.38
CA LEU A 164 26.76 -8.89 -4.54
C LEU A 164 28.21 -8.70 -4.97
N ARG A 165 28.70 -7.46 -5.06
CA ARG A 165 30.10 -7.15 -5.40
C ARG A 165 31.08 -7.73 -4.37
N ASP A 166 30.79 -7.58 -3.08
CA ASP A 166 31.57 -8.11 -1.98
C ASP A 166 31.60 -9.66 -1.98
N ALA A 167 30.51 -10.29 -2.44
CA ALA A 167 30.46 -11.73 -2.67
C ALA A 167 31.15 -12.17 -3.97
N GLY A 168 31.71 -11.24 -4.77
CA GLY A 168 32.47 -11.52 -5.98
C GLY A 168 31.64 -11.64 -7.26
N TYR A 169 30.38 -11.22 -7.24
CA TYR A 169 29.57 -11.09 -8.47
C TYR A 169 29.98 -9.82 -9.24
N ASP A 170 30.19 -9.95 -10.54
CA ASP A 170 30.61 -8.83 -11.37
C ASP A 170 29.43 -7.92 -11.76
N GLN A 171 29.74 -6.76 -12.31
CA GLN A 171 28.71 -5.79 -12.71
C GLN A 171 27.77 -6.35 -13.80
N ASN A 172 28.29 -7.20 -14.70
CA ASN A 172 27.47 -7.81 -15.74
C ASN A 172 26.37 -8.71 -15.15
N PHE A 173 26.70 -9.50 -14.10
CA PHE A 173 25.71 -10.29 -13.38
C PHE A 173 24.62 -9.41 -12.77
N ILE A 174 25.01 -8.29 -12.13
CA ILE A 174 24.08 -7.35 -11.49
C ILE A 174 23.15 -6.71 -12.53
N ASP A 175 23.71 -6.24 -13.63
CA ASP A 175 22.96 -5.55 -14.68
C ASP A 175 22.00 -6.50 -15.43
N GLU A 176 22.36 -7.77 -15.57
CA GLU A 176 21.53 -8.77 -16.23
C GLU A 176 20.46 -9.39 -15.32
N LEU A 177 20.59 -9.29 -13.99
CA LEU A 177 19.70 -9.97 -13.05
C LEU A 177 18.21 -9.66 -13.28
N PRO A 178 17.77 -8.39 -13.45
CA PRO A 178 16.36 -8.11 -13.75
C PRO A 178 15.88 -8.77 -15.03
N GLY A 179 16.68 -8.69 -16.10
CA GLY A 179 16.33 -9.30 -17.39
C GLY A 179 16.29 -10.82 -17.33
N ARG A 180 17.14 -11.47 -16.53
CA ARG A 180 17.09 -12.93 -16.30
C ARG A 180 15.82 -13.34 -15.56
N VAL A 181 15.41 -12.56 -14.56
CA VAL A 181 14.13 -12.77 -13.87
C VAL A 181 12.97 -12.62 -14.85
N ASP A 182 12.96 -11.56 -15.65
CA ASP A 182 11.89 -11.28 -16.63
C ASP A 182 11.71 -12.35 -17.68
N ARG A 183 12.79 -13.06 -18.05
CA ARG A 183 12.77 -14.17 -18.99
C ARG A 183 12.55 -15.55 -18.34
N GLY A 184 12.34 -15.60 -17.01
CA GLY A 184 12.20 -16.84 -16.25
C GLY A 184 13.51 -17.67 -16.18
N GLU A 185 14.67 -17.05 -16.36
CA GLU A 185 15.99 -17.67 -16.32
C GLU A 185 16.62 -17.60 -14.91
N PHE A 186 15.89 -17.03 -13.95
CA PHE A 186 16.25 -16.91 -12.55
C PHE A 186 15.01 -17.14 -11.70
N THR A 187 15.02 -18.18 -10.89
CA THR A 187 13.84 -18.68 -10.17
C THR A 187 13.84 -18.26 -8.70
N MET A 188 12.73 -18.55 -8.00
CA MET A 188 12.63 -18.38 -6.54
C MET A 188 13.67 -19.21 -5.79
N TYR A 189 14.05 -20.37 -6.30
CA TYR A 189 15.14 -21.19 -5.72
C TYR A 189 16.51 -20.58 -5.98
N ASP A 190 16.77 -20.05 -7.20
CA ASP A 190 18.02 -19.33 -7.50
C ASP A 190 18.18 -18.08 -6.61
N TRP A 191 17.06 -17.43 -6.24
CA TRP A 191 17.09 -16.34 -5.27
C TRP A 191 17.62 -16.79 -3.90
N CYS A 192 17.11 -17.90 -3.36
CA CYS A 192 17.58 -18.44 -2.09
C CYS A 192 19.04 -18.90 -2.18
N ASP A 193 19.47 -19.51 -3.30
CA ASP A 193 20.86 -19.91 -3.50
C ASP A 193 21.81 -18.72 -3.58
N LEU A 194 21.44 -17.67 -4.32
CA LEU A 194 22.19 -16.42 -4.40
C LEU A 194 22.34 -15.79 -3.01
N ALA A 195 21.25 -15.73 -2.26
CA ALA A 195 21.24 -15.15 -0.92
C ALA A 195 22.09 -15.98 0.06
N ALA A 196 21.98 -17.30 0.03
CA ALA A 196 22.80 -18.19 0.85
C ALA A 196 24.30 -18.11 0.52
N ASP A 197 24.64 -17.97 -0.77
CA ASP A 197 26.03 -17.81 -1.20
C ASP A 197 26.65 -16.51 -0.64
N THR A 198 25.90 -15.40 -0.62
CA THR A 198 26.40 -14.14 -0.02
C THR A 198 26.65 -14.26 1.47
N VAL A 199 25.79 -14.99 2.19
CA VAL A 199 25.98 -15.27 3.63
C VAL A 199 27.21 -16.17 3.84
N LYS A 200 27.32 -17.24 3.06
CA LYS A 200 28.46 -18.19 3.14
C LYS A 200 29.81 -17.51 2.86
N LYS A 201 29.85 -16.55 1.97
CA LYS A 201 31.04 -15.75 1.64
C LYS A 201 31.33 -14.64 2.65
N GLY A 202 30.41 -14.42 3.61
CA GLY A 202 30.54 -13.37 4.62
C GLY A 202 30.28 -11.95 4.11
N ALA A 203 29.73 -11.82 2.91
CA ALA A 203 29.33 -10.54 2.33
C ALA A 203 28.02 -10.02 2.93
N ALA A 204 27.12 -10.89 3.34
CA ALA A 204 25.90 -10.58 4.07
C ALA A 204 25.85 -11.31 5.42
N LYS A 205 25.17 -10.75 6.41
CA LYS A 205 24.84 -11.44 7.68
C LYS A 205 23.55 -12.24 7.56
N ILE A 206 22.63 -11.75 6.73
CA ILE A 206 21.30 -12.30 6.45
C ILE A 206 21.15 -12.37 4.93
N GLY A 207 20.67 -13.49 4.40
CA GLY A 207 20.45 -13.57 2.96
C GLY A 207 19.35 -12.61 2.51
N TRP A 208 18.16 -12.76 3.03
CA TRP A 208 17.07 -11.84 2.73
C TRP A 208 16.04 -11.75 3.86
N VAL A 209 15.22 -10.71 3.84
CA VAL A 209 14.18 -10.47 4.83
C VAL A 209 12.86 -10.16 4.15
N HIS A 210 11.77 -10.59 4.76
CA HIS A 210 10.41 -10.24 4.39
C HIS A 210 9.68 -9.52 5.53
N ARG A 211 8.40 -9.27 5.38
CA ARG A 211 7.55 -8.69 6.42
C ARG A 211 7.36 -9.67 7.59
N PRO A 212 7.28 -9.17 8.84
CA PRO A 212 7.16 -10.03 10.02
C PRO A 212 5.72 -10.45 10.35
N ASN A 213 4.73 -9.98 9.60
CA ASN A 213 3.32 -10.24 9.85
C ASN A 213 2.56 -10.46 8.54
N VAL A 214 1.34 -10.95 8.64
CA VAL A 214 0.42 -11.17 7.50
C VAL A 214 0.40 -9.99 6.54
N GLY A 215 0.25 -10.26 5.24
CA GLY A 215 0.04 -9.24 4.22
C GLY A 215 0.49 -9.65 2.81
N PRO A 216 0.24 -8.77 1.82
CA PRO A 216 0.23 -9.12 0.40
C PRO A 216 1.57 -9.57 -0.20
N ASP A 217 2.70 -9.40 0.51
CA ASP A 217 3.99 -9.93 0.05
C ASP A 217 3.98 -11.46 -0.06
N PHE A 218 3.27 -12.14 0.84
CA PHE A 218 3.14 -13.59 0.81
C PHE A 218 2.27 -14.06 -0.34
N GLN A 219 1.16 -13.35 -0.64
CA GLN A 219 0.31 -13.67 -1.78
C GLN A 219 1.05 -13.50 -3.10
N MET A 220 1.91 -12.47 -3.24
CA MET A 220 2.76 -12.32 -4.42
C MET A 220 3.72 -13.50 -4.55
N ALA A 221 4.34 -13.96 -3.47
CA ALA A 221 5.18 -15.14 -3.49
C ALA A 221 4.38 -16.41 -3.85
N MET A 222 3.18 -16.60 -3.27
CA MET A 222 2.27 -17.70 -3.61
C MET A 222 1.92 -17.73 -5.10
N ALA A 223 1.65 -16.56 -5.70
CA ALA A 223 1.36 -16.46 -7.13
C ALA A 223 2.52 -16.96 -8.02
N SER A 224 3.77 -16.81 -7.58
CA SER A 224 4.94 -17.38 -8.29
C SER A 224 4.91 -18.92 -8.35
N PHE A 225 4.20 -19.57 -7.42
CA PHE A 225 4.01 -21.03 -7.38
C PHE A 225 2.69 -21.48 -8.00
N GLY A 226 2.04 -20.59 -8.78
CA GLY A 226 0.82 -20.91 -9.53
C GLY A 226 -0.45 -20.94 -8.67
N ILE A 227 -0.44 -20.30 -7.52
CA ILE A 227 -1.64 -20.17 -6.67
C ILE A 227 -2.40 -18.93 -7.15
N GLU A 228 -3.53 -19.16 -7.80
CA GLU A 228 -4.53 -18.13 -8.07
C GLU A 228 -5.45 -18.05 -6.85
N ILE A 229 -5.53 -16.88 -6.22
CA ILE A 229 -6.23 -16.71 -4.94
C ILE A 229 -7.75 -16.60 -5.12
N TYR A 230 -8.22 -16.29 -6.33
CA TYR A 230 -9.62 -15.98 -6.58
C TYR A 230 -10.13 -16.59 -7.88
N ASN A 231 -11.29 -17.22 -7.79
CA ASN A 231 -12.06 -17.67 -8.92
C ASN A 231 -13.15 -16.64 -9.24
N ALA A 232 -12.95 -15.89 -10.32
CA ALA A 232 -13.87 -14.82 -10.71
C ALA A 232 -15.23 -15.33 -11.22
N GLU A 233 -15.29 -16.57 -11.75
CA GLU A 233 -16.53 -17.15 -12.27
C GLU A 233 -17.47 -17.56 -11.11
N GLU A 234 -16.89 -18.10 -10.04
CA GLU A 234 -17.64 -18.51 -8.85
C GLU A 234 -17.71 -17.43 -7.76
N ALA A 235 -16.96 -16.33 -7.94
CA ALA A 235 -16.77 -15.26 -6.96
C ALA A 235 -16.29 -15.78 -5.59
N LYS A 236 -15.38 -16.76 -5.58
CA LYS A 236 -14.86 -17.42 -4.39
C LYS A 236 -13.35 -17.31 -4.30
N LEU A 237 -12.85 -17.32 -3.09
CA LEU A 237 -11.42 -17.55 -2.84
C LEU A 237 -11.03 -18.95 -3.30
N GLN A 238 -9.79 -19.15 -3.72
CA GLN A 238 -9.31 -20.48 -4.09
C GLN A 238 -7.86 -20.70 -3.69
N ILE A 239 -7.48 -21.96 -3.60
CA ILE A 239 -6.11 -22.39 -3.33
C ILE A 239 -5.86 -23.74 -4.00
N THR A 240 -4.63 -23.94 -4.50
CA THR A 240 -4.21 -25.26 -5.02
C THR A 240 -3.33 -25.95 -4.00
N LYS A 241 -3.63 -27.21 -3.66
CA LYS A 241 -2.82 -28.02 -2.75
C LYS A 241 -1.39 -28.17 -3.27
N SER A 242 -1.22 -28.47 -4.56
CA SER A 242 0.08 -28.63 -5.18
C SER A 242 0.91 -27.32 -5.19
N GLY A 243 0.26 -26.16 -5.44
CA GLY A 243 0.89 -24.84 -5.37
C GLY A 243 1.37 -24.50 -3.95
N LEU A 244 0.50 -24.74 -2.95
CA LEU A 244 0.81 -24.48 -1.55
C LEU A 244 1.95 -25.38 -1.05
N THR A 245 1.98 -26.65 -1.45
CA THR A 245 3.08 -27.58 -1.13
C THR A 245 4.41 -27.07 -1.71
N LYS A 246 4.42 -26.62 -2.97
CA LYS A 246 5.63 -26.03 -3.59
C LYS A 246 6.08 -24.75 -2.89
N TYR A 247 5.14 -23.89 -2.54
CA TYR A 247 5.42 -22.62 -1.85
C TYR A 247 6.04 -22.84 -0.46
N TYR A 248 5.43 -23.67 0.37
CA TYR A 248 5.98 -23.99 1.70
C TYR A 248 7.28 -24.80 1.60
N GLY A 249 7.39 -25.68 0.60
CA GLY A 249 8.65 -26.37 0.30
C GLY A 249 9.78 -25.43 -0.06
N TRP A 250 9.51 -24.40 -0.86
CA TRP A 250 10.48 -23.34 -1.16
C TRP A 250 10.85 -22.54 0.09
N LEU A 251 9.90 -22.18 0.93
CA LEU A 251 10.16 -21.44 2.16
C LEU A 251 11.09 -22.22 3.08
N LYS A 252 10.77 -23.52 3.28
CA LYS A 252 11.62 -24.46 4.02
C LYS A 252 13.03 -24.56 3.43
N TYR A 253 13.14 -24.63 2.11
CA TYR A 253 14.41 -24.66 1.40
C TYR A 253 15.26 -23.41 1.72
N CYS A 254 14.67 -22.21 1.70
CA CYS A 254 15.38 -20.97 2.01
C CYS A 254 15.85 -20.93 3.47
N VAL A 255 15.09 -21.47 4.40
CA VAL A 255 15.50 -21.60 5.80
C VAL A 255 16.67 -22.60 5.93
N ASP A 256 16.52 -23.77 5.32
CA ASP A 256 17.51 -24.86 5.44
C ASP A 256 18.85 -24.55 4.80
N ASN A 257 18.87 -23.79 3.70
CA ASN A 257 20.12 -23.37 3.05
C ASN A 257 20.76 -22.12 3.72
N GLY A 258 20.08 -21.52 4.70
CA GLY A 258 20.57 -20.37 5.47
C GLY A 258 20.40 -19.02 4.79
N SER A 259 19.61 -18.93 3.72
CA SER A 259 19.29 -17.66 3.07
C SER A 259 18.25 -16.85 3.82
N LEU A 260 17.30 -17.51 4.52
CA LEU A 260 16.25 -16.90 5.32
C LEU A 260 16.42 -17.30 6.79
N PRO A 261 16.36 -16.36 7.76
CA PRO A 261 16.31 -16.71 9.18
C PRO A 261 15.07 -17.54 9.52
N ALA A 262 15.25 -18.60 10.32
CA ALA A 262 14.16 -19.49 10.74
C ALA A 262 13.11 -18.82 11.66
N ASP A 263 13.41 -17.65 12.18
CA ASP A 263 12.54 -16.89 13.07
C ASP A 263 12.12 -15.53 12.49
N MET A 264 12.14 -15.39 11.16
CA MET A 264 11.86 -14.13 10.47
C MET A 264 10.49 -13.55 10.84
N THR A 265 9.47 -14.40 10.99
CA THR A 265 8.12 -14.01 11.41
C THR A 265 8.05 -13.50 12.86
N THR A 266 9.10 -13.67 13.67
CA THR A 266 9.19 -13.11 15.04
C THR A 266 9.89 -11.75 15.08
N PHE A 267 10.46 -11.29 13.97
CA PHE A 267 11.12 -9.99 13.88
C PHE A 267 10.09 -8.85 14.05
N SER A 268 10.59 -7.67 14.44
CA SER A 268 9.79 -6.45 14.35
C SER A 268 9.95 -5.79 12.97
N TRP A 269 9.02 -4.91 12.61
CA TRP A 269 9.20 -4.06 11.41
C TRP A 269 10.51 -3.28 11.45
N ASP A 270 10.88 -2.74 12.62
CA ASP A 270 12.12 -1.98 12.76
C ASP A 270 13.34 -2.85 12.52
N SER A 271 13.36 -4.10 13.04
CA SER A 271 14.48 -5.02 12.80
C SER A 271 14.58 -5.46 11.35
N THR A 272 13.47 -5.74 10.66
CA THR A 272 13.51 -6.06 9.22
C THR A 272 13.98 -4.89 8.38
N HIS A 273 13.54 -3.67 8.70
CA HIS A 273 14.01 -2.47 8.03
C HIS A 273 15.48 -2.19 8.30
N ALA A 274 15.92 -2.34 9.55
CA ALA A 274 17.30 -2.13 9.96
C ALA A 274 18.25 -3.13 9.28
N ALA A 275 17.88 -4.41 9.18
CA ALA A 275 18.69 -5.44 8.54
C ALA A 275 19.01 -5.08 7.07
N PHE A 276 18.02 -4.63 6.30
CA PHE A 276 18.24 -4.25 4.91
C PHE A 276 18.94 -2.90 4.77
N ARG A 277 18.42 -1.86 5.44
CA ARG A 277 18.95 -0.49 5.36
C ARG A 277 20.33 -0.34 6.02
N GLY A 278 20.66 -1.22 6.94
CA GLY A 278 22.00 -1.29 7.56
C GLY A 278 23.04 -2.02 6.69
N GLY A 279 22.63 -2.61 5.58
CA GLY A 279 23.51 -3.38 4.70
C GLY A 279 23.85 -4.78 5.22
N ASP A 280 23.07 -5.31 6.16
CA ASP A 280 23.26 -6.64 6.72
C ASP A 280 22.60 -7.74 5.88
N ALA A 281 21.51 -7.41 5.14
CA ALA A 281 20.78 -8.34 4.28
C ALA A 281 21.01 -8.05 2.80
N LEU A 282 21.22 -9.12 1.98
CA LEU A 282 21.31 -9.00 0.53
C LEU A 282 20.01 -8.42 -0.04
N GLY A 283 18.88 -8.92 0.42
CA GLY A 283 17.61 -8.56 -0.17
C GLY A 283 16.48 -8.32 0.80
N LYS A 284 15.48 -7.59 0.30
CA LYS A 284 14.22 -7.37 1.00
C LYS A 284 13.06 -7.43 0.03
N PHE A 285 12.08 -8.26 0.38
CA PHE A 285 10.83 -8.30 -0.30
C PHE A 285 9.90 -7.22 0.26
N HIS A 286 9.58 -6.19 -0.53
CA HIS A 286 8.76 -5.07 -0.08
C HIS A 286 8.34 -4.16 -1.25
N GLY A 287 7.81 -2.96 -0.97
CA GLY A 287 7.25 -2.07 -1.98
C GLY A 287 8.00 -0.75 -2.17
N ILE A 288 7.69 -0.09 -3.28
CA ILE A 288 8.35 1.12 -3.80
C ILE A 288 8.37 2.30 -2.82
N TRP A 289 7.41 2.40 -1.91
CA TRP A 289 7.37 3.45 -0.87
C TRP A 289 8.58 3.44 0.08
N ASN A 290 9.39 2.38 0.06
CA ASN A 290 10.62 2.31 0.84
C ASN A 290 11.78 3.10 0.24
N VAL A 291 11.69 3.52 -1.01
CA VAL A 291 12.77 4.20 -1.74
C VAL A 291 13.29 5.43 -0.98
N GLY A 292 12.39 6.31 -0.50
CA GLY A 292 12.79 7.48 0.27
C GLY A 292 13.62 7.14 1.53
N ALA A 293 13.15 6.16 2.30
CA ALA A 293 13.85 5.73 3.50
C ALA A 293 15.15 4.95 3.20
N GLN A 294 15.24 4.28 2.06
CA GLN A 294 16.49 3.65 1.59
C GLN A 294 17.50 4.70 1.15
N MET A 295 17.06 5.72 0.40
CA MET A 295 17.92 6.84 0.01
C MET A 295 18.52 7.53 1.23
N GLU A 296 17.71 7.83 2.24
CA GLU A 296 18.17 8.42 3.50
C GLU A 296 19.20 7.51 4.21
N ALA A 297 18.86 6.23 4.41
CA ALA A 297 19.68 5.29 5.13
C ALA A 297 21.05 5.04 4.46
N PHE A 298 21.09 4.99 3.14
CA PHE A 298 22.31 4.77 2.35
C PHE A 298 23.02 6.07 1.93
N GLY A 299 22.45 7.27 2.26
CA GLY A 299 23.03 8.57 1.89
C GLY A 299 23.01 8.85 0.39
N LEU A 300 21.99 8.36 -0.34
CA LEU A 300 21.88 8.46 -1.79
C LEU A 300 21.22 9.79 -2.21
N THR A 301 21.63 10.37 -3.33
CA THR A 301 21.18 11.72 -3.74
C THR A 301 20.37 11.74 -5.02
N GLY A 302 20.20 10.61 -5.72
CA GLY A 302 19.43 10.55 -6.96
C GLY A 302 19.33 9.15 -7.52
N SER A 303 18.65 9.03 -8.66
CA SER A 303 18.37 7.74 -9.30
C SER A 303 19.62 6.95 -9.65
N LYS A 304 20.66 7.65 -10.13
CA LYS A 304 21.92 6.99 -10.49
C LYS A 304 22.56 6.33 -9.27
N ASP A 305 22.75 7.08 -8.18
CA ASP A 305 23.34 6.56 -6.95
C ASP A 305 22.48 5.43 -6.37
N TYR A 306 21.17 5.56 -6.50
CA TYR A 306 20.24 4.55 -6.03
C TYR A 306 20.41 3.23 -6.79
N PHE A 307 20.40 3.23 -8.13
CA PHE A 307 20.55 2.03 -8.93
C PHE A 307 21.99 1.50 -8.99
N ASP A 308 22.99 2.31 -8.71
CA ASP A 308 24.33 1.82 -8.44
C ASP A 308 24.36 0.97 -7.14
N LYS A 309 23.54 1.33 -6.12
CA LYS A 309 23.45 0.66 -4.82
C LYS A 309 22.47 -0.48 -4.77
N LEU A 310 21.30 -0.35 -5.41
CA LEU A 310 20.18 -1.26 -5.32
C LEU A 310 19.66 -1.65 -6.72
N THR A 311 19.28 -2.90 -6.87
CA THR A 311 18.57 -3.42 -8.04
C THR A 311 17.14 -3.81 -7.63
N TRP A 312 16.18 -3.69 -8.54
CA TRP A 312 14.81 -4.15 -8.39
C TRP A 312 14.54 -5.33 -9.31
N ILE A 313 13.93 -6.37 -8.78
CA ILE A 313 13.46 -7.50 -9.57
C ILE A 313 12.00 -7.83 -9.21
N HIS A 314 11.26 -8.40 -10.17
CA HIS A 314 9.99 -9.04 -9.88
C HIS A 314 10.14 -10.20 -8.90
N SER A 315 9.04 -10.69 -8.33
CA SER A 315 9.03 -12.01 -7.70
C SER A 315 9.35 -13.04 -8.78
N PRO A 316 10.49 -13.75 -8.70
CA PRO A 316 10.87 -14.68 -9.75
C PRO A 316 9.84 -15.79 -9.91
N ALA A 317 9.80 -16.44 -11.07
CA ALA A 317 9.01 -17.64 -11.27
C ALA A 317 9.51 -18.79 -10.38
N ALA A 318 8.62 -19.71 -10.02
CA ALA A 318 9.03 -20.89 -9.25
C ALA A 318 9.95 -21.83 -10.06
N GLU A 319 9.74 -21.92 -11.37
CA GLU A 319 10.43 -22.84 -12.27
C GLU A 319 11.00 -22.11 -13.48
N ASN A 320 12.08 -22.63 -14.05
CA ASN A 320 12.71 -22.09 -15.27
C ASN A 320 11.70 -22.01 -16.43
N GLY A 321 11.68 -20.87 -17.11
CA GLY A 321 10.76 -20.57 -18.21
C GLY A 321 9.36 -20.14 -17.73
N GLY A 322 9.12 -20.07 -16.43
CA GLY A 322 7.88 -19.53 -15.88
C GLY A 322 7.87 -18.01 -15.91
N GLU A 323 6.69 -17.43 -15.69
CA GLU A 323 6.51 -15.98 -15.62
C GLU A 323 6.75 -15.43 -14.21
N PRO A 324 7.58 -14.39 -14.07
CA PRO A 324 7.71 -13.67 -12.82
C PRO A 324 6.40 -12.95 -12.49
N LYS A 325 6.15 -12.74 -11.19
CA LYS A 325 4.92 -12.13 -10.69
C LYS A 325 5.19 -10.79 -10.05
N ASN A 326 4.16 -9.96 -10.02
CA ASN A 326 4.12 -8.75 -9.22
C ASN A 326 2.72 -8.60 -8.63
N LEU A 327 2.61 -7.80 -7.60
CA LEU A 327 1.33 -7.46 -6.99
C LEU A 327 1.25 -5.94 -6.84
N SER A 328 0.20 -5.36 -7.36
CA SER A 328 -0.20 -4.01 -7.04
C SER A 328 -1.21 -4.05 -5.89
N HIS A 329 -1.01 -3.19 -4.92
CA HIS A 329 -1.84 -3.13 -3.73
C HIS A 329 -2.34 -1.69 -3.54
N PRO A 330 -3.35 -1.26 -4.29
CA PRO A 330 -3.91 0.07 -4.19
C PRO A 330 -4.43 0.36 -2.79
N ILE A 331 -4.11 1.55 -2.30
CA ILE A 331 -4.80 2.15 -1.17
C ILE A 331 -5.91 3.00 -1.74
N VAL A 332 -7.06 2.98 -1.09
CA VAL A 332 -8.29 3.54 -1.62
C VAL A 332 -8.97 4.45 -0.60
N TYR A 333 -9.74 5.39 -1.10
CA TYR A 333 -10.72 6.11 -0.31
C TYR A 333 -12.01 5.28 -0.25
N ILE A 334 -12.51 5.04 0.94
CA ILE A 334 -13.83 4.49 1.22
C ILE A 334 -14.71 5.63 1.70
N VAL A 335 -15.86 5.79 1.11
CA VAL A 335 -16.93 6.67 1.60
C VAL A 335 -17.83 5.85 2.51
N GLY A 336 -18.05 6.32 3.73
CA GLY A 336 -18.93 5.68 4.68
C GLY A 336 -20.42 5.87 4.32
N GLU A 337 -21.25 4.88 4.66
CA GLU A 337 -22.70 5.01 4.54
C GLU A 337 -23.24 5.89 5.69
N THR A 338 -23.01 7.20 5.57
CA THR A 338 -23.39 8.24 6.55
C THR A 338 -24.36 9.25 5.94
N GLU A 339 -24.87 10.18 6.74
CA GLU A 339 -25.72 11.27 6.25
C GLU A 339 -24.97 12.26 5.33
N HIS A 340 -23.63 12.26 5.37
CA HIS A 340 -22.77 13.14 4.59
C HIS A 340 -22.14 12.47 3.36
N LYS A 341 -22.58 11.27 2.97
CA LYS A 341 -21.93 10.49 1.91
C LYS A 341 -21.78 11.22 0.58
N ASP A 342 -22.77 12.05 0.19
CA ASP A 342 -22.71 12.80 -1.08
C ASP A 342 -21.57 13.84 -1.05
N LEU A 343 -21.42 14.53 0.07
CA LEU A 343 -20.34 15.50 0.26
C LEU A 343 -18.98 14.81 0.37
N ALA A 344 -18.92 13.69 1.08
CA ALA A 344 -17.73 12.86 1.19
C ALA A 344 -17.27 12.33 -0.17
N ALA A 345 -18.20 11.83 -1.00
CA ALA A 345 -17.92 11.39 -2.36
C ALA A 345 -17.39 12.52 -3.25
N LEU A 346 -17.94 13.75 -3.13
CA LEU A 346 -17.43 14.92 -3.85
C LEU A 346 -16.00 15.27 -3.43
N LEU A 347 -15.68 15.25 -2.14
CA LEU A 347 -14.32 15.54 -1.65
C LEU A 347 -13.33 14.49 -2.13
N VAL A 348 -13.71 13.21 -2.11
CA VAL A 348 -12.88 12.12 -2.63
C VAL A 348 -12.63 12.29 -4.13
N ALA A 349 -13.66 12.66 -4.90
CA ALA A 349 -13.52 12.95 -6.33
C ALA A 349 -12.53 14.11 -6.58
N MET A 350 -12.65 15.21 -5.84
CA MET A 350 -11.73 16.34 -5.93
C MET A 350 -10.29 15.97 -5.51
N ALA A 351 -10.13 15.18 -4.46
CA ALA A 351 -8.84 14.71 -3.97
C ALA A 351 -8.12 13.79 -4.96
N SER A 352 -8.88 13.08 -5.80
CA SER A 352 -8.36 12.14 -6.80
C SER A 352 -7.96 12.82 -8.12
N MET A 353 -8.17 14.12 -8.26
CA MET A 353 -7.72 14.87 -9.43
C MET A 353 -6.18 14.90 -9.53
N PRO A 354 -5.61 15.04 -10.75
CA PRO A 354 -4.15 14.97 -10.95
C PRO A 354 -3.33 15.87 -10.04
N VAL A 355 -3.73 17.12 -9.80
CA VAL A 355 -2.95 18.06 -8.99
C VAL A 355 -2.85 17.64 -7.52
N PRO A 356 -3.94 17.44 -6.77
CA PRO A 356 -3.82 17.01 -5.38
C PRO A 356 -3.22 15.60 -5.24
N ASN A 357 -3.54 14.68 -6.15
CA ASN A 357 -3.01 13.32 -6.07
C ASN A 357 -1.51 13.24 -6.41
N THR A 358 -0.97 14.11 -7.27
CA THR A 358 0.48 14.15 -7.54
C THR A 358 1.30 14.48 -6.29
N ALA A 359 0.82 15.39 -5.44
CA ALA A 359 1.50 15.70 -4.18
C ALA A 359 1.61 14.45 -3.28
N HIS A 360 0.54 13.64 -3.18
CA HIS A 360 0.57 12.36 -2.49
C HIS A 360 1.54 11.37 -3.14
N ALA A 361 1.38 11.11 -4.44
CA ALA A 361 2.18 10.13 -5.18
C ALA A 361 3.69 10.38 -5.01
N VAL A 362 4.12 11.62 -5.24
CA VAL A 362 5.54 12.01 -5.15
C VAL A 362 6.03 12.04 -3.70
N GLY A 363 5.19 12.55 -2.77
CA GLY A 363 5.56 12.67 -1.36
C GLY A 363 5.72 11.33 -0.65
N THR A 364 4.99 10.30 -1.09
CA THR A 364 4.98 8.96 -0.48
C THR A 364 5.68 7.88 -1.31
N ASN A 365 6.13 8.20 -2.53
CA ASN A 365 6.61 7.24 -3.53
C ASN A 365 5.59 6.15 -3.83
N HIS A 366 4.31 6.53 -4.01
CA HIS A 366 3.28 5.64 -4.52
C HIS A 366 2.95 5.99 -5.97
N THR A 367 2.56 5.00 -6.75
CA THR A 367 2.29 5.22 -8.17
C THR A 367 1.06 6.12 -8.38
N PRO A 368 1.08 6.98 -9.40
CA PRO A 368 -0.06 7.83 -9.73
C PRO A 368 -1.27 7.01 -10.18
N ILE A 369 -2.45 7.59 -10.02
CA ILE A 369 -3.72 6.98 -10.43
C ILE A 369 -4.24 7.51 -11.76
N THR A 370 -3.64 8.59 -12.30
CA THR A 370 -4.05 9.20 -13.56
C THR A 370 -2.88 9.37 -14.52
N TYR A 371 -3.15 9.30 -15.82
CA TYR A 371 -2.12 9.49 -16.84
C TYR A 371 -1.52 10.90 -16.84
N GLY A 372 -2.33 11.93 -16.57
CA GLY A 372 -1.89 13.33 -16.57
C GLY A 372 -0.87 13.67 -15.49
N GLN A 373 -0.81 12.89 -14.41
CA GLN A 373 0.12 13.13 -13.31
C GLN A 373 1.58 13.06 -13.76
N VAL A 374 1.93 12.21 -14.73
CA VAL A 374 3.31 12.12 -15.23
C VAL A 374 3.81 13.41 -15.89
N SER A 375 2.89 14.29 -16.31
CA SER A 375 3.20 15.61 -16.89
C SER A 375 3.34 16.73 -15.86
N MET A 376 3.00 16.47 -14.59
CA MET A 376 3.09 17.48 -13.54
C MET A 376 4.55 17.81 -13.21
N PRO A 377 4.89 19.11 -12.98
CA PRO A 377 6.27 19.51 -12.70
C PRO A 377 6.87 18.76 -11.51
N GLU A 378 6.11 18.56 -10.44
CA GLU A 378 6.54 17.85 -9.24
C GLU A 378 6.88 16.39 -9.54
N PHE A 379 6.09 15.74 -10.41
CA PHE A 379 6.36 14.37 -10.84
C PHE A 379 7.61 14.29 -11.70
N GLN A 380 7.80 15.23 -12.63
CA GLN A 380 8.99 15.29 -13.47
C GLN A 380 10.28 15.53 -12.66
N GLU A 381 10.19 16.30 -11.58
CA GLU A 381 11.34 16.62 -10.72
C GLU A 381 11.68 15.46 -9.75
N LYS A 382 10.67 14.83 -9.13
CA LYS A 382 10.85 13.94 -7.98
C LYS A 382 10.38 12.50 -8.22
N GLY A 383 9.60 12.28 -9.27
CA GLY A 383 8.93 11.00 -9.53
C GLY A 383 9.81 9.93 -10.21
N TRP A 384 11.13 10.08 -10.25
CA TRP A 384 12.03 9.15 -10.96
C TRP A 384 11.83 7.68 -10.54
N ALA A 385 11.60 7.42 -9.25
CA ALA A 385 11.38 6.07 -8.74
C ALA A 385 10.08 5.47 -9.30
N LEU A 386 9.02 6.28 -9.40
CA LEU A 386 7.74 5.86 -9.96
C LEU A 386 7.86 5.55 -11.45
N VAL A 387 8.60 6.38 -12.19
CA VAL A 387 8.91 6.13 -13.62
C VAL A 387 9.68 4.82 -13.77
N ALA A 388 10.70 4.60 -12.96
CA ALA A 388 11.50 3.38 -13.00
C ALA A 388 10.70 2.12 -12.60
N GLY A 389 9.71 2.27 -11.70
CA GLY A 389 8.84 1.18 -11.26
C GLY A 389 7.71 0.84 -12.24
N THR A 390 7.35 1.73 -13.17
CA THR A 390 6.23 1.53 -14.11
C THR A 390 6.30 0.20 -14.88
N PRO A 391 7.45 -0.26 -15.41
CA PRO A 391 7.52 -1.55 -16.08
C PRO A 391 7.13 -2.75 -15.20
N LEU A 392 7.33 -2.64 -13.87
CA LEU A 392 6.98 -3.69 -12.93
C LEU A 392 5.45 -3.85 -12.78
N LEU A 393 4.66 -2.81 -13.09
CA LEU A 393 3.20 -2.89 -13.08
C LEU A 393 2.62 -3.72 -14.21
N ALA A 394 3.33 -3.92 -15.31
CA ALA A 394 2.84 -4.67 -16.47
C ALA A 394 2.48 -6.13 -16.13
N ARG A 395 2.98 -6.66 -15.02
CA ARG A 395 2.71 -8.03 -14.53
C ARG A 395 2.00 -8.04 -13.17
N ALA A 396 1.51 -6.87 -12.73
CA ALA A 396 0.88 -6.76 -11.43
C ALA A 396 -0.56 -7.28 -11.48
N GLU A 397 -0.87 -8.12 -10.52
CA GLU A 397 -2.21 -8.56 -10.20
C GLU A 397 -2.71 -7.79 -8.97
N PHE A 398 -4.03 -7.75 -8.75
CA PHE A 398 -4.63 -7.15 -7.55
C PHE A 398 -5.10 -8.26 -6.60
N MET A 399 -5.04 -7.97 -5.31
CA MET A 399 -5.73 -8.80 -4.33
C MET A 399 -7.23 -8.80 -4.62
N PRO A 400 -7.93 -9.93 -4.43
CA PRO A 400 -9.38 -9.96 -4.62
C PRO A 400 -10.10 -9.21 -3.49
N ASN A 401 -11.15 -8.48 -3.86
CA ASN A 401 -12.06 -7.87 -2.90
C ASN A 401 -13.11 -8.91 -2.45
N HIS A 402 -12.76 -9.72 -1.45
CA HIS A 402 -13.63 -10.74 -0.92
C HIS A 402 -13.85 -10.54 0.58
N ALA A 403 -15.08 -10.73 1.06
CA ALA A 403 -15.42 -10.47 2.47
C ALA A 403 -14.57 -11.27 3.47
N LYS A 404 -14.07 -12.44 3.07
CA LYS A 404 -13.24 -13.30 3.91
C LYS A 404 -11.73 -13.30 3.58
N ILE A 405 -11.27 -12.32 2.78
CA ILE A 405 -9.85 -12.27 2.37
C ILE A 405 -8.90 -12.15 3.58
N GLY A 406 -9.28 -11.40 4.60
CA GLY A 406 -8.48 -11.26 5.82
C GLY A 406 -8.31 -12.59 6.56
N GLN A 407 -9.36 -13.42 6.64
CA GLN A 407 -9.29 -14.77 7.24
C GLN A 407 -8.40 -15.69 6.40
N TYR A 408 -8.59 -15.70 5.06
CA TYR A 408 -7.75 -16.46 4.15
C TYR A 408 -6.26 -16.13 4.31
N ASN A 409 -5.94 -14.85 4.35
CA ASN A 409 -4.56 -14.38 4.53
C ASN A 409 -3.98 -14.78 5.89
N ALA A 410 -4.78 -14.69 6.96
CA ALA A 410 -4.35 -15.09 8.30
C ALA A 410 -4.06 -16.60 8.37
N ILE A 411 -4.94 -17.43 7.81
CA ILE A 411 -4.79 -18.88 7.82
C ILE A 411 -3.56 -19.31 7.00
N THR A 412 -3.38 -18.80 5.79
CA THR A 412 -2.21 -19.13 4.97
C THR A 412 -0.90 -18.62 5.61
N TYR A 413 -0.95 -17.54 6.36
CA TYR A 413 0.21 -17.03 7.10
C TYR A 413 0.58 -17.91 8.31
N THR A 414 -0.37 -18.58 8.97
CA THR A 414 -0.02 -19.53 10.05
C THR A 414 0.85 -20.68 9.52
N GLY A 415 0.60 -21.13 8.29
CA GLY A 415 1.46 -22.13 7.63
C GLY A 415 2.88 -21.59 7.36
N VAL A 416 3.01 -20.32 6.94
CA VAL A 416 4.34 -19.66 6.79
C VAL A 416 5.09 -19.71 8.12
N GLN A 417 4.47 -19.32 9.22
CA GLN A 417 5.08 -19.30 10.54
C GLN A 417 5.53 -20.70 10.99
N ALA A 418 4.67 -21.70 10.81
CA ALA A 418 4.95 -23.08 11.22
C ALA A 418 6.12 -23.68 10.44
N VAL A 419 6.21 -23.39 9.13
CA VAL A 419 7.29 -23.90 8.27
C VAL A 419 8.61 -23.17 8.55
N GLU A 420 8.59 -21.85 8.69
CA GLU A 420 9.81 -21.09 8.99
C GLU A 420 10.45 -21.49 10.32
N THR A 421 9.62 -21.62 11.35
CA THR A 421 10.11 -22.01 12.69
C THR A 421 10.51 -23.46 12.78
N GLY A 422 10.14 -24.28 11.78
CA GLY A 422 10.35 -25.72 11.79
C GLY A 422 9.41 -26.47 12.74
N GLU A 423 8.31 -25.82 13.16
CA GLU A 423 7.26 -26.45 13.96
C GLU A 423 6.53 -27.54 13.17
N MET A 424 6.37 -27.30 11.86
CA MET A 424 5.72 -28.26 10.93
C MET A 424 6.60 -28.44 9.69
N THR A 425 6.49 -29.63 9.10
CA THR A 425 6.96 -29.85 7.71
C THR A 425 6.04 -29.11 6.73
N PRO A 426 6.50 -28.84 5.49
CA PRO A 426 5.64 -28.26 4.47
C PRO A 426 4.33 -29.00 4.26
N GLU A 427 4.35 -30.34 4.25
CA GLU A 427 3.18 -31.20 4.08
C GLU A 427 2.20 -31.08 5.24
N GLU A 428 2.69 -31.10 6.49
CA GLU A 428 1.85 -30.90 7.68
C GLU A 428 1.21 -29.53 7.71
N ALA A 429 1.95 -28.47 7.33
CA ALA A 429 1.44 -27.10 7.23
C ALA A 429 0.38 -26.97 6.14
N VAL A 430 0.56 -27.62 4.98
CA VAL A 430 -0.45 -27.67 3.92
C VAL A 430 -1.74 -28.31 4.43
N ASP A 431 -1.66 -29.49 5.03
CA ASP A 431 -2.85 -30.21 5.51
C ASP A 431 -3.58 -29.38 6.59
N MET A 432 -2.87 -28.77 7.54
CA MET A 432 -3.43 -27.85 8.54
C MET A 432 -4.15 -26.65 7.88
N VAL A 433 -3.48 -25.96 6.96
CA VAL A 433 -4.03 -24.76 6.31
C VAL A 433 -5.27 -25.09 5.49
N LEU A 434 -5.27 -26.21 4.74
CA LEU A 434 -6.42 -26.59 3.93
C LEU A 434 -7.62 -26.98 4.81
N GLU A 435 -7.40 -27.70 5.91
CA GLU A 435 -8.44 -28.03 6.88
C GLU A 435 -9.03 -26.77 7.52
N GLU A 436 -8.18 -25.82 7.94
CA GLU A 436 -8.64 -24.57 8.56
C GLU A 436 -9.39 -23.67 7.57
N LEU A 437 -8.93 -23.59 6.31
CA LEU A 437 -9.65 -22.88 5.25
C LEU A 437 -11.04 -23.47 5.00
N GLU A 438 -11.17 -24.80 4.96
CA GLU A 438 -12.46 -25.48 4.78
C GLU A 438 -13.42 -25.23 5.95
N ILE A 439 -12.90 -25.25 7.19
CA ILE A 439 -13.69 -25.00 8.41
C ILE A 439 -14.16 -23.54 8.49
N GLU A 440 -13.25 -22.59 8.30
CA GLU A 440 -13.51 -21.16 8.56
C GLU A 440 -14.18 -20.44 7.38
N LEU A 441 -13.86 -20.83 6.15
CA LEU A 441 -14.39 -20.20 4.95
C LEU A 441 -15.58 -20.98 4.36
N GLY A 442 -15.59 -22.30 4.51
CA GLY A 442 -16.68 -23.15 4.01
C GLY A 442 -16.91 -22.97 2.51
N ASP A 443 -18.13 -22.58 2.14
CA ASP A 443 -18.53 -22.40 0.73
C ASP A 443 -17.82 -21.20 0.03
N ASP A 444 -17.12 -20.34 0.76
CA ASP A 444 -16.41 -19.19 0.21
C ASP A 444 -15.01 -19.54 -0.31
N VAL A 445 -14.55 -20.76 -0.18
CA VAL A 445 -13.24 -21.22 -0.68
C VAL A 445 -13.35 -22.48 -1.55
N ILE A 446 -12.56 -22.52 -2.62
CA ILE A 446 -12.37 -23.68 -3.49
C ILE A 446 -10.97 -24.22 -3.24
N ILE A 447 -10.87 -25.48 -2.83
CA ILE A 447 -9.61 -26.20 -2.67
C ILE A 447 -9.42 -27.07 -3.92
N LEU A 448 -8.34 -26.82 -4.65
CA LEU A 448 -7.95 -27.57 -5.85
C LEU A 448 -6.75 -28.48 -5.55
N ASP A 449 -6.61 -29.55 -6.33
CA ASP A 449 -5.52 -30.53 -6.19
C ASP A 449 -4.13 -29.99 -6.62
#